data_93b1f9baf79088baeeb8d9ecaae7f90c
#
_entry.id   93b1f9baf79088baeeb8d9ecaae7f90c
#
_cell.length_a   1.000
_cell.length_b   1.000
_cell.length_c   1.000
_cell.angle_alpha   90.00
_cell.angle_beta   90.00
_cell.angle_gamma   90.00
#
_symmetry.space_group_name_H-M   'P 1'
#
loop_
_entity.id
_entity.type
_entity.pdbx_description
1 polymer ?
#
loop_
_entity_poly.entity_id
_entity_poly.type
_entity_poly.pdbx_seq_one_letter_code
_entity_poly.pdbx_strand_id
1 'polypeptide(L)'
;QKSKIDKTYLLIHEKSQIKYYDKFGMCYFREDCAKGYYDESLIDMSKCIPLDDEIFNYMAPYTLEIMNQQRRFEEYHAFSISKAFEDHYTIYMRNLFFWNNMLEEKKITHVFFPCIPHEGYDSVIYHLCKMKNISVQMVYNSTLPKRYYLLNDYLHPEDGLGEVYKYMLDKYKDSDVVPLDEEAEKLFEKWTSLE
;
A
#
# COMPACT_ATOMS: atom_id res chain seq x y z
N GLN A 1 13.81 -19.23 12.89
CA GLN A 1 14.88 -18.64 12.04
C GLN A 1 14.57 -17.15 11.87
N LYS A 2 15.50 -16.28 12.25
CA LYS A 2 15.38 -14.85 11.89
C LYS A 2 15.65 -14.75 10.40
N SER A 3 14.65 -14.40 9.60
CA SER A 3 14.84 -14.05 8.20
C SER A 3 15.75 -12.82 8.14
N LYS A 4 16.84 -12.92 7.38
CA LYS A 4 17.75 -11.81 7.16
C LYS A 4 17.20 -10.99 5.99
N ILE A 5 17.00 -9.70 6.22
CA ILE A 5 16.70 -8.76 5.14
C ILE A 5 18.01 -8.44 4.44
N ASP A 6 18.14 -8.84 3.18
CA ASP A 6 19.39 -8.64 2.42
C ASP A 6 19.49 -7.24 1.83
N LYS A 7 18.40 -6.70 1.31
CA LYS A 7 18.33 -5.35 0.72
C LYS A 7 16.99 -4.71 1.01
N THR A 8 17.00 -3.40 1.22
CA THR A 8 15.80 -2.59 1.46
C THR A 8 15.74 -1.47 0.42
N TYR A 9 14.55 -1.24 -0.11
CA TYR A 9 14.22 -0.12 -0.97
C TYR A 9 13.14 0.68 -0.28
N LEU A 10 13.34 1.98 -0.16
CA LEU A 10 12.52 2.86 0.67
C LEU A 10 11.83 3.91 -0.19
N LEU A 11 10.53 4.06 -0.03
CA LEU A 11 9.77 5.17 -0.56
C LEU A 11 9.64 6.23 0.55
N ILE A 12 10.25 7.39 0.37
CA ILE A 12 10.28 8.46 1.36
C ILE A 12 9.49 9.67 0.91
N HIS A 13 8.94 10.40 1.88
CA HIS A 13 8.06 11.53 1.60
C HIS A 13 8.82 12.74 1.08
N GLU A 14 9.94 13.10 1.71
CA GLU A 14 10.68 14.31 1.38
C GLU A 14 12.17 14.02 1.11
N LYS A 15 12.73 14.71 0.11
CA LYS A 15 14.17 14.61 -0.21
C LYS A 15 15.08 14.98 0.97
N SER A 16 14.63 15.85 1.85
CA SER A 16 15.34 16.22 3.09
C SER A 16 15.56 15.05 4.05
N GLN A 17 14.75 14.00 3.94
CA GLN A 17 14.80 12.82 4.80
C GLN A 17 15.85 11.80 4.37
N ILE A 18 16.42 11.92 3.16
CA ILE A 18 17.39 10.95 2.60
C ILE A 18 18.54 10.70 3.57
N LYS A 19 19.05 11.73 4.21
CA LYS A 19 20.15 11.64 5.19
C LYS A 19 19.87 10.73 6.38
N TYR A 20 18.62 10.40 6.64
CA TYR A 20 18.21 9.49 7.72
C TYR A 20 18.02 8.07 7.24
N TYR A 21 17.65 7.89 5.96
CA TYR A 21 17.18 6.63 5.43
C TYR A 21 18.13 5.96 4.44
N ASP A 22 19.09 6.70 3.82
CA ASP A 22 20.07 6.18 2.86
C ASP A 22 20.90 5.01 3.41
N LYS A 23 21.18 5.02 4.71
CA LYS A 23 21.90 3.93 5.40
C LYS A 23 21.11 2.60 5.46
N PHE A 24 19.80 2.63 5.25
CA PHE A 24 18.96 1.43 5.28
C PHE A 24 18.74 0.85 3.90
N GLY A 25 18.90 1.65 2.84
CA GLY A 25 18.70 1.20 1.48
C GLY A 25 18.54 2.33 0.47
N MET A 26 18.23 1.96 -0.78
CA MET A 26 17.99 2.92 -1.84
C MET A 26 16.65 3.63 -1.62
N CYS A 27 16.65 4.95 -1.72
CA CYS A 27 15.48 5.79 -1.48
C CYS A 27 14.88 6.28 -2.81
N TYR A 28 13.55 6.16 -2.91
CA TYR A 28 12.71 6.75 -3.95
C TYR A 28 11.83 7.83 -3.35
N PHE A 29 11.44 8.80 -4.15
CA PHE A 29 10.64 9.92 -3.65
C PHE A 29 9.18 9.77 -4.07
N ARG A 30 8.28 9.89 -3.08
CA ARG A 30 6.84 9.81 -3.26
C ARG A 30 6.31 10.78 -4.32
N GLU A 31 6.82 12.03 -4.32
CA GLU A 31 6.43 13.03 -5.31
C GLU A 31 6.79 12.62 -6.74
N ASP A 32 7.99 12.06 -6.94
CA ASP A 32 8.43 11.59 -8.25
C ASP A 32 7.53 10.43 -8.72
N CYS A 33 7.19 9.50 -7.83
CA CYS A 33 6.26 8.42 -8.10
C CYS A 33 4.85 8.92 -8.46
N ALA A 34 4.33 9.90 -7.69
CA ALA A 34 3.02 10.48 -7.94
C ALA A 34 2.92 11.18 -9.30
N LYS A 35 4.02 11.75 -9.79
CA LYS A 35 4.13 12.39 -11.11
C LYS A 35 4.54 11.44 -12.23
N GLY A 36 4.88 10.20 -11.92
CA GLY A 36 5.42 9.24 -12.88
C GLY A 36 6.79 9.67 -13.45
N TYR A 37 7.55 10.45 -12.68
CA TYR A 37 8.90 10.87 -13.04
C TYR A 37 9.92 10.00 -12.36
N TYR A 38 10.52 9.11 -13.12
CA TYR A 38 11.55 8.21 -12.63
C TYR A 38 12.87 8.52 -13.31
N ASP A 39 13.92 8.57 -12.50
CA ASP A 39 15.28 8.64 -13.00
C ASP A 39 15.62 7.31 -13.71
N GLU A 40 15.99 7.37 -14.97
CA GLU A 40 16.35 6.19 -15.77
C GLU A 40 17.54 5.42 -15.19
N SER A 41 18.37 6.06 -14.35
CA SER A 41 19.46 5.39 -13.64
C SER A 41 18.98 4.41 -12.56
N LEU A 42 17.71 4.49 -12.14
CA LEU A 42 17.14 3.63 -11.08
C LEU A 42 16.89 2.19 -11.56
N ILE A 43 16.65 2.01 -12.84
CA ILE A 43 16.51 0.70 -13.49
C ILE A 43 17.33 0.65 -14.78
N ASP A 44 17.85 -0.52 -15.08
CA ASP A 44 18.59 -0.76 -16.33
C ASP A 44 17.61 -0.93 -17.50
N MET A 45 17.42 0.13 -18.27
CA MET A 45 16.49 0.14 -19.40
C MET A 45 16.78 -0.95 -20.44
N SER A 46 18.02 -1.41 -20.55
CA SER A 46 18.40 -2.50 -21.48
C SER A 46 17.85 -3.86 -21.06
N LYS A 47 17.46 -4.00 -19.80
CA LYS A 47 16.88 -5.21 -19.20
C LYS A 47 15.39 -5.10 -18.93
N CYS A 48 14.79 -3.95 -19.24
CA CYS A 48 13.38 -3.75 -18.99
C CYS A 48 12.52 -4.71 -19.82
N ILE A 49 11.54 -5.29 -19.14
CA ILE A 49 10.53 -6.15 -19.74
C ILE A 49 9.39 -5.25 -20.20
N PRO A 50 8.98 -5.31 -21.49
CA PRO A 50 7.78 -4.61 -21.96
C PRO A 50 6.54 -5.05 -21.18
N LEU A 51 5.58 -4.16 -21.04
CA LEU A 51 4.26 -4.53 -20.56
C LEU A 51 3.57 -5.41 -21.61
N ASP A 52 3.05 -6.54 -21.18
CA ASP A 52 2.39 -7.52 -22.02
C ASP A 52 0.87 -7.57 -21.77
N ASP A 53 0.18 -8.39 -22.54
CA ASP A 53 -1.27 -8.55 -22.45
C ASP A 53 -1.70 -9.15 -21.10
N GLU A 54 -0.86 -9.94 -20.43
CA GLU A 54 -1.18 -10.51 -19.13
C GLU A 54 -1.27 -9.41 -18.07
N ILE A 55 -0.28 -8.50 -18.05
CA ILE A 55 -0.28 -7.34 -17.16
C ILE A 55 -1.49 -6.45 -17.44
N PHE A 56 -1.74 -6.13 -18.72
CA PHE A 56 -2.86 -5.28 -19.09
C PHE A 56 -4.22 -5.89 -18.72
N ASN A 57 -4.42 -7.15 -18.98
CA ASN A 57 -5.67 -7.85 -18.66
C ASN A 57 -5.89 -7.92 -17.14
N TYR A 58 -4.82 -8.16 -16.37
CA TYR A 58 -4.91 -8.16 -14.91
C TYR A 58 -5.22 -6.77 -14.35
N MET A 59 -4.58 -5.73 -14.87
CA MET A 59 -4.71 -4.36 -14.36
C MET A 59 -5.98 -3.65 -14.84
N ALA A 60 -6.60 -4.10 -15.93
CA ALA A 60 -7.76 -3.44 -16.55
C ALA A 60 -8.91 -3.12 -15.58
N PRO A 61 -9.35 -4.02 -14.67
CA PRO A 61 -10.41 -3.73 -13.71
C PRO A 61 -10.07 -2.61 -12.73
N TYR A 62 -8.79 -2.35 -12.48
CA TYR A 62 -8.32 -1.40 -11.48
C TYR A 62 -7.89 -0.05 -12.04
N THR A 63 -7.70 0.04 -13.36
CA THR A 63 -7.11 1.21 -14.04
C THR A 63 -7.82 2.52 -13.71
N LEU A 64 -9.15 2.55 -13.83
CA LEU A 64 -9.93 3.78 -13.57
C LEU A 64 -9.88 4.20 -12.10
N GLU A 65 -9.93 3.25 -11.17
CA GLU A 65 -9.83 3.56 -9.74
C GLU A 65 -8.44 4.09 -9.40
N ILE A 66 -7.38 3.50 -9.93
CA ILE A 66 -6.01 3.98 -9.75
C ILE A 66 -5.85 5.40 -10.29
N MET A 67 -6.37 5.70 -11.48
CA MET A 67 -6.34 7.05 -12.04
C MET A 67 -7.15 8.05 -11.22
N ASN A 68 -8.28 7.64 -10.64
CA ASN A 68 -9.06 8.46 -9.72
C ASN A 68 -8.31 8.73 -8.40
N GLN A 69 -7.58 7.75 -7.89
CA GLN A 69 -6.71 7.94 -6.72
C GLN A 69 -5.60 8.95 -7.01
N GLN A 70 -4.93 8.84 -8.16
CA GLN A 70 -3.94 9.83 -8.61
C GLN A 70 -4.51 11.25 -8.65
N ARG A 71 -5.70 11.44 -9.23
CA ARG A 71 -6.36 12.73 -9.31
C ARG A 71 -6.70 13.29 -7.92
N ARG A 72 -7.25 12.46 -7.02
CA ARG A 72 -7.55 12.87 -5.63
C ARG A 72 -6.28 13.24 -4.86
N PHE A 73 -5.22 12.47 -5.05
CA PHE A 73 -3.93 12.73 -4.42
C PHE A 73 -3.33 14.06 -4.86
N GLU A 74 -3.39 14.38 -6.15
CA GLU A 74 -2.96 15.66 -6.70
C GLU A 74 -3.74 16.82 -6.11
N GLU A 75 -5.06 16.74 -6.09
CA GLU A 75 -5.92 17.78 -5.53
C GLU A 75 -5.60 18.08 -4.06
N TYR A 76 -5.29 17.04 -3.30
CA TYR A 76 -5.00 17.16 -1.86
C TYR A 76 -3.61 17.69 -1.57
N HIS A 77 -2.60 17.35 -2.37
CA HIS A 77 -1.19 17.72 -2.16
C HIS A 77 -0.72 18.90 -3.00
N ALA A 78 -1.61 19.53 -3.75
CA ALA A 78 -1.32 20.69 -4.61
C ALA A 78 -0.14 20.46 -5.60
N PHE A 79 0.08 19.21 -6.01
CA PHE A 79 1.01 18.92 -7.10
C PHE A 79 0.41 19.44 -8.41
N SER A 80 1.15 20.24 -9.12
CA SER A 80 0.70 20.78 -10.41
C SER A 80 0.81 19.69 -11.49
N ILE A 81 -0.16 18.78 -11.52
CA ILE A 81 -0.35 17.83 -12.62
C ILE A 81 -1.50 18.36 -13.48
N SER A 82 -1.44 18.15 -14.77
CA SER A 82 -2.57 18.49 -15.67
C SER A 82 -3.80 17.67 -15.27
N LYS A 83 -4.99 18.27 -15.47
CA LYS A 83 -6.28 17.60 -15.21
C LYS A 83 -6.80 16.79 -16.39
N ALA A 84 -6.03 16.70 -17.47
CA ALA A 84 -6.42 15.94 -18.65
C ALA A 84 -6.32 14.43 -18.36
N PHE A 85 -7.27 13.69 -18.91
CA PHE A 85 -7.30 12.22 -18.78
C PHE A 85 -6.01 11.57 -19.30
N GLU A 86 -5.52 12.07 -20.43
CA GLU A 86 -4.33 11.58 -21.12
C GLU A 86 -3.07 11.71 -20.23
N ASP A 87 -2.98 12.76 -19.43
CA ASP A 87 -1.85 12.95 -18.51
C ASP A 87 -1.91 11.96 -17.36
N HIS A 88 -3.09 11.76 -16.76
CA HIS A 88 -3.27 10.75 -15.72
C HIS A 88 -3.03 9.34 -16.25
N TYR A 89 -3.46 9.04 -17.46
CA TYR A 89 -3.17 7.77 -18.11
C TYR A 89 -1.66 7.59 -18.37
N THR A 90 -1.00 8.65 -18.81
CA THR A 90 0.46 8.63 -19.01
C THR A 90 1.22 8.38 -17.69
N ILE A 91 0.81 9.03 -16.60
CA ILE A 91 1.37 8.80 -15.26
C ILE A 91 1.13 7.35 -14.83
N TYR A 92 -0.08 6.85 -15.01
CA TYR A 92 -0.43 5.45 -14.72
C TYR A 92 0.47 4.48 -15.47
N MET A 93 0.64 4.66 -16.78
CA MET A 93 1.46 3.79 -17.62
C MET A 93 2.94 3.83 -17.24
N ARG A 94 3.47 5.01 -16.87
CA ARG A 94 4.84 5.16 -16.37
C ARG A 94 5.04 4.43 -15.04
N ASN A 95 4.09 4.57 -14.12
CA ASN A 95 4.10 3.85 -12.86
C ASN A 95 4.06 2.33 -13.10
N LEU A 96 3.16 1.87 -13.97
CA LEU A 96 3.02 0.46 -14.27
C LEU A 96 4.31 -0.12 -14.85
N PHE A 97 4.89 0.55 -15.84
CA PHE A 97 6.15 0.12 -16.46
C PHE A 97 7.30 0.11 -15.45
N PHE A 98 7.50 1.21 -14.72
CA PHE A 98 8.61 1.34 -13.77
C PHE A 98 8.51 0.28 -12.67
N TRP A 99 7.38 0.17 -12.01
CA TRP A 99 7.23 -0.74 -10.87
C TRP A 99 7.23 -2.22 -11.30
N ASN A 100 6.67 -2.54 -12.48
CA ASN A 100 6.81 -3.88 -13.02
C ASN A 100 8.27 -4.30 -13.14
N ASN A 101 9.08 -3.46 -13.75
CA ASN A 101 10.50 -3.73 -13.95
C ASN A 101 11.31 -3.66 -12.65
N MET A 102 10.97 -2.72 -11.76
CA MET A 102 11.63 -2.59 -10.46
C MET A 102 11.44 -3.84 -9.59
N LEU A 103 10.23 -4.37 -9.52
CA LEU A 103 9.93 -5.58 -8.75
C LEU A 103 10.71 -6.79 -9.25
N GLU A 104 10.83 -6.93 -10.58
CA GLU A 104 11.56 -8.03 -11.23
C GLU A 104 13.08 -7.88 -11.11
N GLU A 105 13.63 -6.74 -11.54
CA GLU A 105 15.08 -6.51 -11.54
C GLU A 105 15.69 -6.62 -10.14
N LYS A 106 15.02 -6.02 -9.16
CA LYS A 106 15.48 -6.03 -7.76
C LYS A 106 15.09 -7.31 -7.02
N LYS A 107 14.35 -8.21 -7.65
CA LYS A 107 13.88 -9.49 -7.08
C LYS A 107 13.18 -9.25 -5.74
N ILE A 108 12.23 -8.32 -5.73
CA ILE A 108 11.48 -7.96 -4.53
C ILE A 108 10.63 -9.15 -4.10
N THR A 109 10.72 -9.54 -2.85
CA THR A 109 9.98 -10.66 -2.27
C THR A 109 8.88 -10.23 -1.30
N HIS A 110 9.02 -9.02 -0.74
CA HIS A 110 8.08 -8.49 0.24
C HIS A 110 7.93 -6.99 0.04
N VAL A 111 6.70 -6.52 0.15
CA VAL A 111 6.38 -5.09 0.14
C VAL A 111 5.58 -4.75 1.39
N PHE A 112 6.02 -3.71 2.09
CA PHE A 112 5.35 -3.19 3.28
C PHE A 112 4.81 -1.79 2.99
N PHE A 113 3.51 -1.59 3.23
CA PHE A 113 2.85 -0.30 3.11
C PHE A 113 2.53 0.25 4.50
N PRO A 114 2.88 1.52 4.78
CA PRO A 114 2.58 2.16 6.07
C PRO A 114 1.09 2.48 6.26
N CYS A 115 0.30 2.35 5.21
CA CYS A 115 -1.16 2.50 5.18
C CYS A 115 -1.74 1.72 4.00
N ILE A 116 -3.05 1.68 3.87
CA ILE A 116 -3.71 1.12 2.69
C ILE A 116 -3.31 1.94 1.45
N PRO A 117 -2.96 1.28 0.32
CA PRO A 117 -2.70 1.94 -0.94
C PRO A 117 -3.88 2.81 -1.40
N HIS A 118 -3.64 4.09 -1.72
CA HIS A 118 -4.70 5.05 -2.08
C HIS A 118 -4.20 6.28 -2.86
N GLU A 119 -2.93 6.29 -3.26
CA GLU A 119 -2.29 7.43 -3.94
C GLU A 119 -2.05 7.18 -5.44
N GLY A 120 -2.54 6.08 -5.95
CA GLY A 120 -2.41 5.65 -7.34
C GLY A 120 -1.14 4.84 -7.59
N TYR A 121 0.05 5.40 -7.47
CA TYR A 121 1.30 4.65 -7.67
C TYR A 121 1.45 3.48 -6.66
N ASP A 122 1.05 3.65 -5.42
CA ASP A 122 1.06 2.62 -4.39
C ASP A 122 0.06 1.49 -4.70
N SER A 123 -1.10 1.83 -5.27
CA SER A 123 -2.06 0.85 -5.77
C SER A 123 -1.52 0.08 -6.97
N VAL A 124 -0.76 0.72 -7.88
CA VAL A 124 -0.05 0.01 -8.95
C VAL A 124 0.91 -1.02 -8.36
N ILE A 125 1.74 -0.62 -7.38
CA ILE A 125 2.68 -1.54 -6.71
C ILE A 125 1.92 -2.71 -6.08
N TYR A 126 0.84 -2.42 -5.35
CA TYR A 126 0.05 -3.45 -4.69
C TYR A 126 -0.50 -4.48 -5.68
N HIS A 127 -1.17 -4.04 -6.74
CA HIS A 127 -1.76 -4.95 -7.73
C HIS A 127 -0.69 -5.76 -8.48
N LEU A 128 0.44 -5.16 -8.83
CA LEU A 128 1.57 -5.89 -9.40
C LEU A 128 2.11 -6.95 -8.43
N CYS A 129 2.22 -6.64 -7.14
CA CYS A 129 2.64 -7.61 -6.14
C CYS A 129 1.66 -8.79 -6.05
N LYS A 130 0.35 -8.53 -6.07
CA LYS A 130 -0.68 -9.60 -6.05
C LYS A 130 -0.57 -10.47 -7.30
N MET A 131 -0.46 -9.87 -8.49
CA MET A 131 -0.28 -10.59 -9.74
C MET A 131 0.96 -11.50 -9.73
N LYS A 132 2.08 -10.98 -9.20
CA LYS A 132 3.38 -11.67 -9.17
C LYS A 132 3.57 -12.58 -7.94
N ASN A 133 2.55 -12.74 -7.09
CA ASN A 133 2.65 -13.49 -5.83
C ASN A 133 3.76 -12.98 -4.89
N ILE A 134 4.04 -11.69 -4.92
CA ILE A 134 4.95 -11.03 -3.98
C ILE A 134 4.18 -10.79 -2.68
N SER A 135 4.79 -11.13 -1.56
CA SER A 135 4.18 -10.94 -0.24
C SER A 135 3.94 -9.46 0.06
N VAL A 136 2.72 -9.12 0.45
CA VAL A 136 2.32 -7.77 0.81
C VAL A 136 1.88 -7.73 2.26
N GLN A 137 2.25 -6.67 2.94
CA GLN A 137 1.78 -6.37 4.29
C GLN A 137 1.54 -4.87 4.40
N MET A 138 0.45 -4.47 5.04
CA MET A 138 0.11 -3.06 5.23
C MET A 138 -0.46 -2.81 6.63
N VAL A 139 -0.23 -1.60 7.12
CA VAL A 139 -0.79 -1.15 8.39
C VAL A 139 -2.18 -0.59 8.14
N TYR A 140 -3.13 -1.06 8.90
CA TYR A 140 -4.47 -0.48 8.97
C TYR A 140 -4.68 0.21 10.32
N ASN A 141 -5.04 1.49 10.28
CA ASN A 141 -5.37 2.22 11.48
C ASN A 141 -6.75 1.79 11.96
N SER A 142 -6.80 1.26 13.18
CA SER A 142 -8.08 1.01 13.83
C SER A 142 -8.77 2.36 14.16
N THR A 143 -10.08 2.34 14.24
CA THR A 143 -10.85 3.46 14.83
C THR A 143 -10.55 3.64 16.33
N LEU A 144 -10.00 2.59 16.97
CA LEU A 144 -9.59 2.65 18.36
C LEU A 144 -8.25 3.39 18.50
N PRO A 145 -8.09 4.31 19.47
CA PRO A 145 -6.84 5.07 19.65
C PRO A 145 -5.62 4.17 19.87
N LYS A 146 -4.53 4.47 19.18
CA LYS A 146 -3.24 3.76 19.27
C LYS A 146 -3.34 2.25 18.97
N ARG A 147 -4.31 1.83 18.19
CA ARG A 147 -4.47 0.45 17.74
C ARG A 147 -4.26 0.38 16.23
N TYR A 148 -3.49 -0.61 15.84
CA TYR A 148 -3.17 -0.91 14.45
C TYR A 148 -3.28 -2.41 14.26
N TYR A 149 -3.62 -2.84 13.07
CA TYR A 149 -3.50 -4.22 12.67
C TYR A 149 -2.88 -4.33 11.28
N LEU A 150 -2.33 -5.48 10.98
CA LEU A 150 -1.68 -5.75 9.70
C LEU A 150 -2.66 -6.47 8.79
N LEU A 151 -2.75 -5.98 7.56
CA LEU A 151 -3.49 -6.63 6.47
C LEU A 151 -2.51 -7.14 5.43
N ASN A 152 -2.85 -8.26 4.81
CA ASN A 152 -2.17 -8.78 3.63
C ASN A 152 -2.94 -8.46 2.35
N ASP A 153 -4.22 -8.08 2.48
CA ASP A 153 -5.10 -7.73 1.39
C ASP A 153 -6.12 -6.68 1.85
N TYR A 154 -6.13 -5.51 1.22
CA TYR A 154 -7.10 -4.48 1.59
C TYR A 154 -8.44 -4.62 0.87
N LEU A 155 -8.49 -5.42 -0.20
CA LEU A 155 -9.74 -5.76 -0.88
C LEU A 155 -10.54 -6.79 -0.10
N HIS A 156 -9.87 -7.54 0.79
CA HIS A 156 -10.43 -8.53 1.68
C HIS A 156 -9.98 -8.29 3.14
N PRO A 157 -10.33 -7.13 3.73
CA PRO A 157 -9.87 -6.76 5.07
C PRO A 157 -10.47 -7.65 6.17
N GLU A 158 -11.54 -8.38 5.83
CA GLU A 158 -12.18 -9.38 6.69
C GLU A 158 -11.33 -10.64 6.89
N ASP A 159 -10.37 -10.91 6.00
CA ASP A 159 -9.45 -12.04 6.15
C ASP A 159 -8.64 -11.89 7.44
N GLY A 160 -8.83 -12.80 8.37
CA GLY A 160 -8.23 -12.80 9.70
C GLY A 160 -9.11 -12.15 10.77
N LEU A 161 -9.55 -10.90 10.62
CA LEU A 161 -10.51 -10.29 11.55
C LEU A 161 -11.87 -10.95 11.48
N GLY A 162 -12.33 -11.28 10.28
CA GLY A 162 -13.58 -12.00 10.06
C GLY A 162 -13.58 -13.38 10.72
N GLU A 163 -12.47 -14.10 10.69
CA GLU A 163 -12.33 -15.39 11.38
C GLU A 163 -12.36 -15.24 12.90
N VAL A 164 -11.64 -14.26 13.44
CA VAL A 164 -11.68 -13.95 14.87
C VAL A 164 -13.10 -13.54 15.29
N TYR A 165 -13.76 -12.69 14.51
CA TYR A 165 -15.13 -12.28 14.78
C TYR A 165 -16.11 -13.46 14.77
N LYS A 166 -16.04 -14.34 13.77
CA LYS A 166 -16.86 -15.57 13.71
C LYS A 166 -16.61 -16.48 14.92
N TYR A 167 -15.34 -16.67 15.28
CA TYR A 167 -14.96 -17.42 16.48
C TYR A 167 -15.59 -16.81 17.75
N MET A 168 -15.51 -15.48 17.90
CA MET A 168 -16.09 -14.79 19.06
C MET A 168 -17.62 -14.91 19.09
N LEU A 169 -18.27 -14.74 17.94
CA LEU A 169 -19.72 -14.93 17.84
C LEU A 169 -20.13 -16.36 18.24
N ASP A 170 -19.45 -17.38 17.77
CA ASP A 170 -19.78 -18.78 18.14
C ASP A 170 -19.51 -19.05 19.61
N LYS A 171 -18.39 -18.56 20.12
CA LYS A 171 -18.00 -18.73 21.53
C LYS A 171 -18.99 -18.10 22.51
N TYR A 172 -19.58 -16.97 22.17
CA TYR A 172 -20.46 -16.19 23.05
C TYR A 172 -21.90 -16.13 22.56
N LYS A 173 -22.33 -17.02 21.66
CA LYS A 173 -23.67 -17.03 21.06
C LYS A 173 -24.80 -17.18 22.06
N ASP A 174 -24.56 -17.84 23.19
CA ASP A 174 -25.54 -18.09 24.27
C ASP A 174 -25.28 -17.16 25.48
N SER A 175 -24.47 -16.13 25.33
CA SER A 175 -24.11 -15.19 26.40
C SER A 175 -24.65 -13.80 26.09
N ASP A 176 -25.32 -13.20 27.04
CA ASP A 176 -25.79 -11.81 26.94
C ASP A 176 -24.64 -10.79 27.06
N VAL A 177 -23.48 -11.25 27.52
CA VAL A 177 -22.31 -10.39 27.75
C VAL A 177 -21.04 -11.04 27.16
N VAL A 178 -20.35 -10.32 26.33
CA VAL A 178 -18.97 -10.68 25.91
C VAL A 178 -18.00 -10.08 26.92
N PRO A 179 -17.22 -10.89 27.66
CA PRO A 179 -16.26 -10.38 28.62
C PRO A 179 -15.16 -9.60 27.87
N LEU A 180 -14.95 -8.36 28.30
CA LEU A 180 -13.86 -7.52 27.84
C LEU A 180 -12.66 -7.70 28.80
N ASP A 181 -11.44 -7.56 28.28
CA ASP A 181 -10.30 -7.38 29.16
C ASP A 181 -10.32 -5.97 29.80
N GLU A 182 -9.54 -5.79 30.86
CA GLU A 182 -9.52 -4.54 31.63
C GLU A 182 -9.22 -3.30 30.77
N GLU A 183 -8.39 -3.44 29.74
CA GLU A 183 -8.05 -2.34 28.83
C GLU A 183 -9.21 -2.01 27.89
N ALA A 184 -9.88 -3.02 27.38
CA ALA A 184 -11.05 -2.87 26.52
C ALA A 184 -12.24 -2.29 27.31
N GLU A 185 -12.45 -2.69 28.57
CA GLU A 185 -13.47 -2.09 29.45
C GLU A 185 -13.23 -0.60 29.66
N LYS A 186 -12.01 -0.21 30.06
CA LYS A 186 -11.65 1.21 30.21
C LYS A 186 -11.86 2.02 28.94
N LEU A 187 -11.57 1.43 27.80
CA LEU A 187 -11.78 2.08 26.51
C LEU A 187 -13.26 2.27 26.20
N PHE A 188 -14.07 1.23 26.44
CA PHE A 188 -15.51 1.24 26.25
C PHE A 188 -16.17 2.27 27.15
N GLU A 189 -15.85 2.28 28.45
CA GLU A 189 -16.34 3.27 29.41
C GLU A 189 -16.01 4.71 28.98
N LYS A 190 -14.78 4.92 28.54
CA LYS A 190 -14.35 6.24 28.05
C LYS A 190 -15.16 6.70 26.83
N TRP A 191 -15.51 5.79 25.92
CA TRP A 191 -16.25 6.15 24.71
C TRP A 191 -17.73 6.34 24.95
N THR A 192 -18.31 5.57 25.88
CA THR A 192 -19.73 5.70 26.26
C THR A 192 -20.00 6.87 27.22
N SER A 193 -18.96 7.38 27.90
CA SER A 193 -19.08 8.57 28.78
C SER A 193 -18.92 9.90 28.05
N LEU A 194 -18.75 9.92 26.73
CA LEU A 194 -18.62 11.13 25.91
C LEU A 194 -19.98 11.61 25.34
N GLU A 195 -21.09 10.98 25.72
CA GLU A 195 -22.46 11.45 25.50
C GLU A 195 -22.94 12.31 26.70
#